data_cae7c37c08ec3643870f8f3a8937fd15
#
_entry.id   cae7c37c08ec3643870f8f3a8937fd15
#
_cell.length_a   1.000
_cell.length_b   1.000
_cell.length_c   1.000
_cell.angle_alpha   90.00
_cell.angle_beta   90.00
_cell.angle_gamma   90.00
#
_symmetry.space_group_name_H-M   'P 1'
#
loop_
_entity.id
_entity.type
_entity.pdbx_description
1 polymer ?
#
loop_
_entity_poly.entity_id
_entity_poly.type
_entity_poly.pdbx_seq_one_letter_code
_entity_poly.pdbx_strand_id
1 'polypeptide(L)'
;MNALIEFKEVCKYYHMGDTTVVAADHISFQIYKGEFVAIVGQSGSGKSTCMNIIGCLDVPSEGIYLLDGRDVGQMNKNELAEIRNELLGFIFQQYNLLPKLNLVENVEVPLMYAGVPRAERRERAKVALEMVGLGDKLKHKPTQLSGGQ
;
A
#
# COMPACT_ATOMS: atom_id res chain seq x y z
N MET A 1 -19.16 8.15 -14.70
CA MET A 1 -18.17 8.37 -13.63
C MET A 1 -16.88 7.71 -14.09
N ASN A 2 -15.73 8.34 -13.85
CA ASN A 2 -14.45 7.70 -14.16
C ASN A 2 -14.10 6.70 -13.07
N ALA A 3 -13.51 5.55 -13.46
CA ALA A 3 -13.00 4.58 -12.51
C ALA A 3 -11.86 5.20 -11.69
N LEU A 4 -11.79 4.88 -10.39
CA LEU A 4 -10.67 5.24 -9.52
C LEU A 4 -9.47 4.33 -9.81
N ILE A 5 -9.74 3.04 -9.99
CA ILE A 5 -8.76 2.01 -10.36
C ILE A 5 -9.25 1.33 -11.63
N GLU A 6 -8.40 1.25 -12.64
CA GLU A 6 -8.71 0.55 -13.87
C GLU A 6 -7.52 -0.29 -14.33
N PHE A 7 -7.73 -1.60 -14.41
CA PHE A 7 -6.80 -2.56 -15.01
C PHE A 7 -7.29 -2.92 -16.41
N LYS A 8 -6.40 -2.89 -17.39
CA LYS A 8 -6.63 -3.28 -18.78
C LYS A 8 -5.57 -4.28 -19.20
N GLU A 9 -5.94 -5.54 -19.32
CA GLU A 9 -5.07 -6.64 -19.77
C GLU A 9 -3.72 -6.67 -19.00
N VAL A 10 -3.78 -6.46 -17.69
CA VAL A 10 -2.58 -6.38 -16.84
C VAL A 10 -1.98 -7.75 -16.67
N CYS A 11 -0.71 -7.88 -17.04
CA CYS A 11 0.13 -9.05 -16.79
C CYS A 11 1.28 -8.71 -15.84
N LYS A 12 1.72 -9.70 -15.07
CA LYS A 12 2.93 -9.61 -14.25
C LYS A 12 3.77 -10.87 -14.36
N TYR A 13 5.01 -10.68 -14.75
CA TYR A 13 6.00 -11.74 -14.91
C TYR A 13 7.16 -11.51 -13.94
N TYR A 14 7.60 -12.58 -13.27
CA TYR A 14 8.83 -12.59 -12.47
C TYR A 14 9.83 -13.55 -13.10
N HIS A 15 11.01 -13.04 -13.43
CA HIS A 15 12.10 -13.84 -13.96
C HIS A 15 12.99 -14.36 -12.82
N MET A 16 13.10 -15.67 -12.72
CA MET A 16 13.92 -16.35 -11.70
C MET A 16 14.94 -17.25 -12.42
N GLY A 17 16.10 -16.70 -12.77
CA GLY A 17 17.07 -17.36 -13.64
C GLY A 17 16.45 -17.66 -15.02
N ASP A 18 16.44 -18.91 -15.43
CA ASP A 18 15.88 -19.37 -16.71
C ASP A 18 14.35 -19.59 -16.67
N THR A 19 13.71 -19.40 -15.52
CA THR A 19 12.28 -19.64 -15.36
C THR A 19 11.51 -18.32 -15.27
N THR A 20 10.41 -18.22 -16.03
CA THR A 20 9.46 -17.09 -15.91
C THR A 20 8.20 -17.56 -15.20
N VAL A 21 7.87 -16.92 -14.09
CA VAL A 21 6.63 -17.13 -13.35
C VAL A 21 5.62 -16.10 -13.77
N VAL A 22 4.46 -16.54 -14.28
CA VAL A 22 3.31 -15.68 -14.60
C VAL A 22 2.50 -15.50 -13.31
N ALA A 23 2.60 -14.33 -12.69
CA ALA A 23 1.95 -14.03 -11.42
C ALA A 23 0.60 -13.33 -11.58
N ALA A 24 0.36 -12.69 -12.72
CA ALA A 24 -0.91 -12.17 -13.17
C ALA A 24 -0.99 -12.31 -14.69
N ASP A 25 -2.14 -12.66 -15.22
CA ASP A 25 -2.35 -12.96 -16.65
C ASP A 25 -3.63 -12.29 -17.16
N HIS A 26 -3.47 -11.26 -18.01
CA HIS A 26 -4.53 -10.51 -18.68
C HIS A 26 -5.69 -10.08 -17.77
N ILE A 27 -5.38 -9.52 -16.60
CA ILE A 27 -6.38 -9.12 -15.62
C ILE A 27 -6.99 -7.78 -16.01
N SER A 28 -8.32 -7.72 -16.11
CA SER A 28 -9.06 -6.49 -16.43
C SER A 28 -10.23 -6.31 -15.46
N PHE A 29 -10.29 -5.16 -14.80
CA PHE A 29 -11.41 -4.74 -13.94
C PHE A 29 -11.37 -3.23 -13.69
N GLN A 30 -12.47 -2.72 -13.14
CA GLN A 30 -12.60 -1.33 -12.70
C GLN A 30 -13.15 -1.27 -11.29
N ILE A 31 -12.66 -0.31 -10.50
CA ILE A 31 -13.16 0.01 -9.16
C ILE A 31 -13.48 1.51 -9.13
N TYR A 32 -14.66 1.85 -8.64
CA TYR A 32 -15.13 3.22 -8.55
C TYR A 32 -14.99 3.77 -7.12
N LYS A 33 -14.99 5.08 -7.00
CA LYS A 33 -14.89 5.75 -5.69
C LYS A 33 -16.05 5.34 -4.78
N GLY A 34 -15.73 4.91 -3.55
CA GLY A 34 -16.69 4.50 -2.54
C GLY A 34 -17.07 3.02 -2.56
N GLU A 35 -16.52 2.23 -3.50
CA GLU A 35 -16.74 0.80 -3.53
C GLU A 35 -15.92 0.06 -2.47
N PHE A 36 -16.48 -1.01 -1.93
CA PHE A 36 -15.81 -2.03 -1.15
C PHE A 36 -15.64 -3.28 -2.01
N VAL A 37 -14.41 -3.65 -2.31
CA VAL A 37 -14.09 -4.76 -3.23
C VAL A 37 -13.27 -5.83 -2.51
N ALA A 38 -13.61 -7.11 -2.73
CA ALA A 38 -12.85 -8.24 -2.25
C ALA A 38 -12.23 -9.01 -3.41
N ILE A 39 -10.91 -9.23 -3.37
CA ILE A 39 -10.19 -10.10 -4.31
C ILE A 39 -10.10 -11.49 -3.70
N VAL A 40 -10.80 -12.45 -4.28
CA VAL A 40 -10.87 -13.82 -3.81
C VAL A 40 -10.20 -14.79 -4.78
N GLY A 41 -9.70 -15.91 -4.28
CA GLY A 41 -9.06 -16.95 -5.09
C GLY A 41 -8.21 -17.88 -4.22
N GLN A 42 -7.83 -19.02 -4.76
CA GLN A 42 -6.96 -19.99 -4.08
C GLN A 42 -5.53 -19.47 -3.88
N SER A 43 -4.75 -20.16 -3.06
CA SER A 43 -3.34 -19.81 -2.87
C SER A 43 -2.58 -19.88 -4.21
N GLY A 44 -1.72 -18.90 -4.46
CA GLY A 44 -0.96 -18.81 -5.71
C GLY A 44 -1.71 -18.20 -6.90
N SER A 45 -2.99 -17.77 -6.76
CA SER A 45 -3.77 -17.18 -7.86
C SER A 45 -3.44 -15.72 -8.18
N GLY A 46 -2.35 -15.15 -7.68
CA GLY A 46 -1.91 -13.79 -8.00
C GLY A 46 -2.56 -12.67 -7.18
N LYS A 47 -3.37 -12.96 -6.15
CA LYS A 47 -4.03 -11.93 -5.31
C LYS A 47 -3.06 -10.92 -4.72
N SER A 48 -1.98 -11.40 -4.12
CA SER A 48 -0.95 -10.52 -3.53
C SER A 48 -0.22 -9.70 -4.59
N THR A 49 -0.02 -10.26 -5.77
CA THR A 49 0.55 -9.55 -6.93
C THR A 49 -0.37 -8.42 -7.37
N CYS A 50 -1.68 -8.70 -7.52
CA CYS A 50 -2.67 -7.65 -7.83
C CYS A 50 -2.68 -6.57 -6.75
N MET A 51 -2.68 -6.94 -5.47
CA MET A 51 -2.65 -5.98 -4.36
C MET A 51 -1.39 -5.11 -4.36
N ASN A 52 -0.23 -5.69 -4.69
CA ASN A 52 1.02 -4.92 -4.80
C ASN A 52 0.97 -3.94 -5.97
N ILE A 53 0.40 -4.33 -7.11
CA ILE A 53 0.24 -3.44 -8.27
C ILE A 53 -0.78 -2.34 -7.94
N ILE A 54 -1.95 -2.67 -7.40
CA ILE A 54 -2.96 -1.69 -6.95
C ILE A 54 -2.33 -0.68 -5.99
N GLY A 55 -1.51 -1.18 -5.09
CA GLY A 55 -0.82 -0.36 -4.09
C GLY A 55 0.41 0.40 -4.60
N CYS A 56 0.70 0.37 -5.90
CA CYS A 56 1.90 1.00 -6.46
C CYS A 56 3.21 0.55 -5.80
N LEU A 57 3.24 -0.64 -5.19
CA LEU A 57 4.45 -1.30 -4.67
C LEU A 57 5.20 -2.03 -5.80
N ASP A 58 4.49 -2.38 -6.85
CA ASP A 58 4.99 -2.98 -8.07
C ASP A 58 4.27 -2.38 -9.28
N VAL A 59 4.79 -2.58 -10.49
CA VAL A 59 4.20 -2.11 -11.73
C VAL A 59 3.86 -3.30 -12.64
N PRO A 60 2.87 -3.18 -13.54
CA PRO A 60 2.59 -4.18 -14.55
C PRO A 60 3.84 -4.50 -15.40
N SER A 61 3.97 -5.74 -15.86
CA SER A 61 4.92 -6.10 -16.91
C SER A 61 4.36 -5.77 -18.29
N GLU A 62 3.03 -5.96 -18.45
CA GLU A 62 2.27 -5.62 -19.65
C GLU A 62 0.86 -5.15 -19.25
N GLY A 63 0.15 -4.54 -20.20
CA GLY A 63 -1.16 -3.95 -19.96
C GLY A 63 -1.07 -2.55 -19.35
N ILE A 64 -2.21 -2.02 -18.93
CA ILE A 64 -2.32 -0.64 -18.42
C ILE A 64 -2.98 -0.68 -17.05
N TYR A 65 -2.37 -0.01 -16.08
CA TYR A 65 -2.98 0.30 -14.80
C TYR A 65 -3.15 1.81 -14.65
N LEU A 66 -4.41 2.25 -14.58
CA LEU A 66 -4.75 3.66 -14.32
C LEU A 66 -5.24 3.80 -12.87
N LEU A 67 -4.61 4.72 -12.13
CA LEU A 67 -5.03 5.18 -10.81
C LEU A 67 -5.46 6.64 -10.92
N ASP A 68 -6.74 6.90 -10.71
CA ASP A 68 -7.36 8.22 -10.91
C ASP A 68 -7.01 8.84 -12.27
N GLY A 69 -7.04 8.00 -13.33
CA GLY A 69 -6.71 8.36 -14.70
C GLY A 69 -5.21 8.49 -15.02
N ARG A 70 -4.32 8.29 -14.06
CA ARG A 70 -2.86 8.34 -14.24
C ARG A 70 -2.31 6.95 -14.53
N ASP A 71 -1.50 6.80 -15.57
CA ASP A 71 -0.86 5.52 -15.92
C ASP A 71 0.31 5.21 -14.99
N VAL A 72 0.08 4.28 -14.07
CA VAL A 72 1.07 3.84 -13.07
C VAL A 72 2.26 3.14 -13.71
N GLY A 73 2.07 2.47 -14.84
CA GLY A 73 3.13 1.76 -15.56
C GLY A 73 4.20 2.69 -16.15
N GLN A 74 3.88 3.96 -16.36
CA GLN A 74 4.79 4.97 -16.89
C GLN A 74 5.52 5.79 -15.83
N MET A 75 5.19 5.57 -14.53
CA MET A 75 5.73 6.36 -13.44
C MET A 75 7.11 5.89 -12.99
N ASN A 76 7.96 6.84 -12.64
CA ASN A 76 9.23 6.57 -12.00
C ASN A 76 9.05 6.27 -10.49
N LYS A 77 10.13 5.83 -9.83
CA LYS A 77 10.10 5.43 -8.42
C LYS A 77 9.67 6.55 -7.47
N ASN A 78 9.99 7.80 -7.78
CA ASN A 78 9.63 8.95 -6.94
C ASN A 78 8.15 9.27 -7.08
N GLU A 79 7.61 9.26 -8.30
CA GLU A 79 6.18 9.46 -8.56
C GLU A 79 5.34 8.36 -7.92
N LEU A 80 5.77 7.11 -7.97
CA LEU A 80 5.11 6.00 -7.26
C LEU A 80 5.15 6.19 -5.74
N ALA A 81 6.26 6.71 -5.19
CA ALA A 81 6.37 6.98 -3.76
C ALA A 81 5.44 8.13 -3.32
N GLU A 82 5.32 9.17 -4.13
CA GLU A 82 4.41 10.30 -3.91
C GLU A 82 2.94 9.84 -3.91
N ILE A 83 2.51 9.09 -4.91
CA ILE A 83 1.16 8.51 -4.98
C ILE A 83 0.86 7.61 -3.78
N ARG A 84 1.80 6.76 -3.37
CA ARG A 84 1.62 5.94 -2.16
C ARG A 84 1.44 6.78 -0.90
N ASN A 85 2.14 7.89 -0.80
CA ASN A 85 2.03 8.78 0.36
C ASN A 85 0.73 9.58 0.38
N GLU A 86 0.25 10.01 -0.79
CA GLU A 86 -0.91 10.92 -0.91
C GLU A 86 -2.26 10.21 -1.02
N LEU A 87 -2.32 9.11 -1.79
CA LEU A 87 -3.59 8.51 -2.21
C LEU A 87 -3.87 7.14 -1.60
N LEU A 88 -2.84 6.42 -1.11
CA LEU A 88 -2.97 5.04 -0.72
C LEU A 88 -2.69 4.84 0.76
N GLY A 89 -3.52 4.04 1.42
CA GLY A 89 -3.28 3.54 2.77
C GLY A 89 -3.23 2.01 2.75
N PHE A 90 -2.23 1.43 3.44
CA PHE A 90 -2.05 -0.01 3.52
C PHE A 90 -2.32 -0.53 4.92
N ILE A 91 -3.10 -1.61 4.99
CA ILE A 91 -3.16 -2.47 6.16
C ILE A 91 -2.52 -3.80 5.76
N PHE A 92 -1.33 -4.08 6.30
CA PHE A 92 -0.56 -5.26 5.94
C PHE A 92 -0.96 -6.47 6.80
N GLN A 93 -0.85 -7.66 6.23
CA GLN A 93 -1.01 -8.92 6.96
C GLN A 93 0.10 -9.12 8.01
N GLN A 94 1.31 -8.68 7.69
CA GLN A 94 2.41 -8.56 8.64
C GLN A 94 2.54 -7.10 9.03
N TYR A 95 2.98 -6.82 10.25
CA TYR A 95 2.92 -5.47 10.83
C TYR A 95 3.66 -4.40 10.04
N ASN A 96 4.72 -4.76 9.34
CA ASN A 96 5.58 -3.86 8.52
C ASN A 96 5.98 -2.56 9.24
N LEU A 97 6.12 -2.66 10.57
CA LEU A 97 6.55 -1.57 11.42
C LEU A 97 8.06 -1.57 11.57
N LEU A 98 8.63 -0.39 11.76
CA LEU A 98 10.05 -0.22 12.03
C LEU A 98 10.35 -0.60 13.48
N PRO A 99 11.02 -1.74 13.75
CA PRO A 99 11.11 -2.30 15.11
C PRO A 99 11.96 -1.48 16.07
N LYS A 100 12.81 -0.61 15.54
CA LYS A 100 13.66 0.29 16.35
C LYS A 100 12.92 1.52 16.85
N LEU A 101 11.85 1.92 16.18
CA LEU A 101 11.03 3.08 16.48
C LEU A 101 9.89 2.71 17.43
N ASN A 102 9.45 3.64 18.26
CA ASN A 102 8.22 3.49 19.05
C ASN A 102 6.98 3.72 18.17
N LEU A 103 5.76 3.58 18.74
CA LEU A 103 4.52 3.67 17.97
C LEU A 103 4.31 5.07 17.39
N VAL A 104 4.55 6.14 18.17
CA VAL A 104 4.42 7.51 17.65
C VAL A 104 5.39 7.73 16.50
N GLU A 105 6.64 7.33 16.65
CA GLU A 105 7.67 7.47 15.62
C GLU A 105 7.32 6.69 14.34
N ASN A 106 6.73 5.48 14.46
CA ASN A 106 6.24 4.71 13.30
C ASN A 106 5.13 5.46 12.55
N VAL A 107 4.17 6.04 13.26
CA VAL A 107 3.06 6.79 12.65
C VAL A 107 3.54 8.15 12.11
N GLU A 108 4.60 8.73 12.66
CA GLU A 108 5.21 9.96 12.14
C GLU A 108 5.89 9.77 10.76
N VAL A 109 6.34 8.56 10.41
CA VAL A 109 7.12 8.31 9.19
C VAL A 109 6.45 8.81 7.91
N PRO A 110 5.20 8.45 7.57
CA PRO A 110 4.54 8.96 6.37
C PRO A 110 4.33 10.47 6.39
N LEU A 111 4.09 11.05 7.57
CA LEU A 111 3.95 12.50 7.74
C LEU A 111 5.28 13.24 7.51
N MET A 112 6.42 12.58 7.79
CA MET A 112 7.75 13.13 7.45
C MET A 112 7.93 13.24 5.95
N TYR A 113 7.53 12.21 5.20
CA TYR A 113 7.59 12.24 3.73
C TYR A 113 6.63 13.25 3.13
N ALA A 114 5.49 13.50 3.78
CA ALA A 114 4.55 14.56 3.41
C ALA A 114 5.01 15.98 3.79
N GLY A 115 6.22 16.14 4.36
CA GLY A 115 6.77 17.44 4.73
C GLY A 115 6.11 18.10 5.95
N VAL A 116 5.31 17.37 6.75
CA VAL A 116 4.63 17.92 7.92
C VAL A 116 5.65 18.29 9.01
N PRO A 117 5.58 19.52 9.61
CA PRO A 117 6.47 19.94 10.67
C PRO A 117 6.45 19.00 11.89
N ARG A 118 7.60 18.84 12.57
CA ARG A 118 7.78 17.87 13.65
C ARG A 118 6.74 17.97 14.77
N ALA A 119 6.42 19.17 15.20
CA ALA A 119 5.43 19.39 16.27
C ALA A 119 4.05 18.91 15.86
N GLU A 120 3.61 19.26 14.67
CA GLU A 120 2.30 18.91 14.12
C GLU A 120 2.18 17.41 13.86
N ARG A 121 3.18 16.76 13.21
CA ARG A 121 3.13 15.34 12.94
C ARG A 121 3.06 14.50 14.21
N ARG A 122 3.75 14.93 15.28
CA ARG A 122 3.72 14.24 16.57
C ARG A 122 2.34 14.26 17.20
N GLU A 123 1.65 15.39 17.15
CA GLU A 123 0.27 15.49 17.65
C GLU A 123 -0.71 14.68 16.78
N ARG A 124 -0.59 14.75 15.45
CA ARG A 124 -1.39 13.91 14.54
C ARG A 124 -1.17 12.42 14.79
N ALA A 125 0.08 11.99 15.02
CA ALA A 125 0.40 10.60 15.32
C ALA A 125 -0.21 10.13 16.64
N LYS A 126 -0.21 10.95 17.68
CA LYS A 126 -0.89 10.63 18.96
C LYS A 126 -2.38 10.46 18.77
N VAL A 127 -3.04 11.41 18.11
CA VAL A 127 -4.49 11.34 17.83
C VAL A 127 -4.83 10.07 17.05
N ALA A 128 -4.05 9.73 16.03
CA ALA A 128 -4.28 8.51 15.25
C ALA A 128 -4.15 7.23 16.12
N LEU A 129 -3.18 7.18 17.04
CA LEU A 129 -3.02 6.06 17.96
C LEU A 129 -4.14 5.98 19.01
N GLU A 130 -4.63 7.11 19.49
CA GLU A 130 -5.79 7.18 20.37
C GLU A 130 -7.06 6.66 19.70
N MET A 131 -7.28 7.01 18.41
CA MET A 131 -8.42 6.56 17.61
C MET A 131 -8.49 5.03 17.47
N VAL A 132 -7.34 4.34 17.50
CA VAL A 132 -7.26 2.87 17.44
C VAL A 132 -7.05 2.21 18.81
N GLY A 133 -7.22 2.96 19.90
CA GLY A 133 -7.14 2.45 21.28
C GLY A 133 -5.72 2.17 21.77
N LEU A 134 -4.70 2.85 21.21
CA LEU A 134 -3.29 2.70 21.59
C LEU A 134 -2.70 3.96 22.25
N GLY A 135 -3.55 4.86 22.73
CA GLY A 135 -3.14 6.13 23.36
C GLY A 135 -2.32 5.96 24.65
N ASP A 136 -2.48 4.86 25.36
CA ASP A 136 -1.69 4.49 26.53
C ASP A 136 -0.32 3.88 26.20
N LYS A 137 -0.08 3.53 24.92
CA LYS A 137 1.09 2.78 24.43
C LYS A 137 2.02 3.57 23.52
N LEU A 138 1.94 4.89 23.49
CA LEU A 138 2.65 5.78 22.56
C LEU A 138 4.17 5.53 22.49
N LYS A 139 4.78 5.15 23.62
CA LYS A 139 6.22 4.89 23.73
C LYS A 139 6.61 3.42 23.54
N HIS A 140 5.63 2.50 23.40
CA HIS A 140 5.91 1.09 23.18
C HIS A 140 6.55 0.87 21.81
N LYS A 141 7.38 -0.16 21.72
CA LYS A 141 7.92 -0.66 20.44
C LYS A 141 6.98 -1.71 19.86
N PRO A 142 7.01 -1.94 18.55
CA PRO A 142 6.20 -2.97 17.89
C PRO A 142 6.29 -4.35 18.55
N THR A 143 7.48 -4.72 19.04
CA THR A 143 7.71 -6.01 19.72
C THR A 143 7.00 -6.16 21.06
N GLN A 144 6.44 -5.09 21.60
CA GLN A 144 5.71 -5.06 22.88
C GLN A 144 4.19 -5.10 22.68
N LEU A 145 3.74 -5.24 21.43
CA LEU A 145 2.32 -5.31 21.08
C LEU A 145 1.89 -6.76 20.83
N SER A 146 0.63 -7.05 21.12
CA SER A 146 -0.02 -8.30 20.68
C SER A 146 -0.36 -8.22 19.19
N GLY A 147 -0.68 -9.38 18.58
CA GLY A 147 -1.04 -9.44 17.16
C GLY A 147 -2.20 -8.53 16.75
N GLY A 148 -3.22 -8.41 17.60
CA GLY A 148 -4.37 -7.54 17.34
C GLY A 148 -4.08 -6.05 17.56
N GLN A 149 -3.04 -5.72 18.32
CA GLN A 149 -2.59 -4.34 18.54
C GLN A 149 -1.68 -3.86 17.43
#